data_c0844d453b4e1c7ed0cc42447a7d2d82
#
_entry.id   c0844d453b4e1c7ed0cc42447a7d2d82
#
_cell.length_a   1.000
_cell.length_b   1.000
_cell.length_c   1.000
_cell.angle_alpha   90.00
_cell.angle_beta   90.00
_cell.angle_gamma   90.00
#
_symmetry.space_group_name_H-M   'P 1'
#
loop_
_entity.id
_entity.type
_entity.pdbx_description
1 polymer ?
#
loop_
_entity_poly.entity_id
_entity_poly.type
_entity_poly.pdbx_seq_one_letter_code
_entity_poly.pdbx_strand_id
1 'polypeptide(L)'
;VSGLSPLQCEIAAKELMPALRAALAITMVREYGLSVYRTAKLLNIAPAAVSNYLAERRSNKKLVRKLLEDKEYAAYVKEYSIKIIRNEVKADEVMCFFCKLLYG
;
A
#
# COMPACT_ATOMS: atom_id res chain seq x y z
N VAL A 1 -13.88 -20.28 -0.77
CA VAL A 1 -14.07 -19.12 -1.63
C VAL A 1 -13.76 -17.86 -0.84
N SER A 2 -13.09 -16.99 -1.45
CA SER A 2 -12.75 -15.72 -0.84
C SER A 2 -13.98 -14.87 -0.46
N GLY A 3 -15.10 -15.15 -1.09
CA GLY A 3 -16.31 -14.39 -0.85
C GLY A 3 -16.43 -13.09 -1.62
N LEU A 4 -15.41 -12.72 -2.38
CA LEU A 4 -15.46 -11.47 -3.16
C LEU A 4 -16.04 -11.73 -4.53
N SER A 5 -17.07 -10.97 -4.88
CA SER A 5 -17.60 -10.96 -6.23
C SER A 5 -16.68 -10.13 -7.13
N PRO A 6 -16.75 -10.32 -8.45
CA PRO A 6 -15.96 -9.48 -9.37
C PRO A 6 -16.20 -7.98 -9.16
N LEU A 7 -17.44 -7.58 -8.88
CA LEU A 7 -17.75 -6.19 -8.61
C LEU A 7 -17.08 -5.68 -7.35
N GLN A 8 -17.07 -6.48 -6.29
CA GLN A 8 -16.38 -6.12 -5.05
C GLN A 8 -14.89 -5.97 -5.26
N CYS A 9 -14.29 -6.84 -6.06
CA CYS A 9 -12.87 -6.75 -6.39
C CYS A 9 -12.55 -5.47 -7.16
N GLU A 10 -13.42 -5.06 -8.07
CA GLU A 10 -13.24 -3.83 -8.82
C GLU A 10 -13.31 -2.60 -7.92
N ILE A 11 -14.27 -2.57 -7.00
CA ILE A 11 -14.41 -1.48 -6.04
C ILE A 11 -13.19 -1.44 -5.13
N ALA A 12 -12.79 -2.60 -4.61
CA ALA A 12 -11.63 -2.70 -3.75
C ALA A 12 -10.36 -2.22 -4.46
N ALA A 13 -10.19 -2.58 -5.73
CA ALA A 13 -9.01 -2.15 -6.49
C ALA A 13 -8.98 -0.63 -6.66
N LYS A 14 -10.12 0.00 -6.92
CA LYS A 14 -10.18 1.45 -7.10
C LYS A 14 -9.84 2.23 -5.83
N GLU A 15 -10.28 1.73 -4.68
CA GLU A 15 -10.07 2.42 -3.41
C GLU A 15 -8.81 1.96 -2.69
N LEU A 16 -8.62 0.65 -2.62
CA LEU A 16 -7.53 0.07 -1.86
C LEU A 16 -6.18 0.24 -2.51
N MET A 17 -6.10 0.05 -3.84
CA MET A 17 -4.81 0.07 -4.51
C MET A 17 -4.07 1.40 -4.33
N PRO A 18 -4.70 2.57 -4.57
CA PRO A 18 -4.01 3.83 -4.32
C PRO A 18 -3.66 4.03 -2.85
N ALA A 19 -4.55 3.65 -1.94
CA ALA A 19 -4.30 3.82 -0.51
C ALA A 19 -3.17 2.92 -0.03
N LEU A 20 -3.12 1.69 -0.50
CA LEU A 20 -2.06 0.75 -0.13
C LEU A 20 -0.70 1.21 -0.67
N ARG A 21 -0.67 1.68 -1.91
CA ARG A 21 0.57 2.23 -2.47
C ARG A 21 1.07 3.40 -1.64
N ALA A 22 0.16 4.29 -1.24
CA ALA A 22 0.53 5.43 -0.39
C ALA A 22 1.06 4.96 0.96
N ALA A 23 0.38 4.02 1.61
CA ALA A 23 0.79 3.50 2.91
C ALA A 23 2.16 2.82 2.83
N LEU A 24 2.37 1.99 1.82
CA LEU A 24 3.65 1.32 1.60
C LEU A 24 4.76 2.34 1.33
N ALA A 25 4.50 3.32 0.45
CA ALA A 25 5.50 4.33 0.11
C ALA A 25 5.89 5.17 1.32
N ILE A 26 4.91 5.62 2.10
CA ILE A 26 5.16 6.41 3.29
C ILE A 26 6.00 5.59 4.29
N THR A 27 5.65 4.33 4.49
CA THR A 27 6.38 3.45 5.40
C THR A 27 7.82 3.23 4.94
N MET A 28 8.01 2.95 3.65
CA MET A 28 9.36 2.71 3.12
C MET A 28 10.27 3.93 3.29
N VAL A 29 9.75 5.12 3.04
CA VAL A 29 10.55 6.34 3.18
C VAL A 29 10.75 6.71 4.63
N ARG A 30 9.68 6.77 5.42
CA ARG A 30 9.74 7.27 6.79
C ARG A 30 10.28 6.28 7.81
N GLU A 31 9.89 5.00 7.68
CA GLU A 31 10.31 3.98 8.64
C GLU A 31 11.62 3.30 8.24
N TYR A 32 11.84 3.08 6.96
CA TYR A 32 13.01 2.34 6.49
C TYR A 32 14.04 3.19 5.75
N GLY A 33 13.79 4.49 5.64
CA GLY A 33 14.77 5.42 5.10
C GLY A 33 15.09 5.30 3.64
N LEU A 34 14.19 4.69 2.85
CA LEU A 34 14.40 4.60 1.41
C LEU A 34 14.23 5.95 0.74
N SER A 35 14.97 6.14 -0.36
CA SER A 35 14.80 7.33 -1.18
C SER A 35 13.47 7.28 -1.92
N VAL A 36 13.01 8.45 -2.36
CA VAL A 36 11.81 8.55 -3.19
C VAL A 36 11.96 7.72 -4.47
N TYR A 37 13.11 7.78 -5.10
CA TYR A 37 13.37 7.05 -6.34
C TYR A 37 13.33 5.55 -6.15
N ARG A 38 13.98 5.06 -5.11
CA ARG A 38 14.02 3.62 -4.85
C ARG A 38 12.62 3.10 -4.49
N THR A 39 11.88 3.84 -3.68
CA THR A 39 10.52 3.50 -3.32
C THR A 39 9.64 3.43 -4.56
N ALA A 40 9.71 4.43 -5.43
CA ALA A 40 8.94 4.47 -6.66
C ALA A 40 9.25 3.27 -7.55
N LYS A 41 10.51 2.92 -7.66
CA LYS A 41 10.94 1.77 -8.47
C LYS A 41 10.37 0.46 -7.92
N LEU A 42 10.46 0.27 -6.61
CA LEU A 42 9.95 -0.95 -5.96
C LEU A 42 8.43 -1.08 -6.09
N LEU A 43 7.71 0.01 -6.05
CA LEU A 43 6.26 0.01 -6.17
C LEU A 43 5.77 0.16 -7.61
N ASN A 44 6.69 0.33 -8.55
CA ASN A 44 6.39 0.51 -9.97
C ASN A 44 5.45 1.71 -10.21
N ILE A 45 5.79 2.84 -9.60
CA ILE A 45 5.07 4.09 -9.75
C ILE A 45 6.04 5.22 -10.03
N ALA A 46 5.53 6.40 -10.41
CA ALA A 46 6.37 7.56 -10.66
C ALA A 46 6.90 8.16 -9.35
N PRO A 47 8.13 8.69 -9.34
CA PRO A 47 8.63 9.38 -8.15
C PRO A 47 7.74 10.51 -7.68
N ALA A 48 7.09 11.23 -8.61
CA ALA A 48 6.15 12.28 -8.26
C ALA A 48 4.98 11.74 -7.42
N ALA A 49 4.53 10.51 -7.67
CA ALA A 49 3.47 9.90 -6.88
C ALA A 49 3.93 9.70 -5.43
N VAL A 50 5.16 9.22 -5.23
CA VAL A 50 5.71 9.04 -3.88
C VAL A 50 5.78 10.38 -3.16
N SER A 51 6.27 11.42 -3.84
CA SER A 51 6.35 12.76 -3.27
C SER A 51 4.97 13.29 -2.87
N ASN A 52 3.96 13.04 -3.71
CA ASN A 52 2.59 13.44 -3.39
C ASN A 52 2.05 12.70 -2.17
N TYR A 53 2.34 11.43 -2.03
CA TYR A 53 1.92 10.66 -0.85
C TYR A 53 2.55 11.23 0.42
N LEU A 54 3.83 11.54 0.37
CA LEU A 54 4.54 12.12 1.52
C LEU A 54 4.01 13.50 1.88
N ALA A 55 3.56 14.27 0.90
CA ALA A 55 2.98 15.59 1.09
C ALA A 55 1.47 15.54 1.41
N GLU A 56 0.94 14.35 1.62
CA GLU A 56 -0.47 14.11 1.91
C GLU A 56 -1.43 14.54 0.79
N ARG A 57 -0.94 14.59 -0.43
CA ARG A 57 -1.76 14.86 -1.62
C ARG A 57 -2.26 13.55 -2.20
N ARG A 58 -3.15 12.91 -1.47
CA ARG A 58 -3.68 11.60 -1.88
C ARG A 58 -5.19 11.55 -1.73
N SER A 59 -5.82 10.69 -2.50
CA SER A 59 -7.27 10.68 -2.63
C SER A 59 -8.02 10.08 -1.45
N ASN A 60 -7.59 8.99 -0.87
CA ASN A 60 -8.32 8.33 0.21
C ASN A 60 -7.56 8.41 1.53
N LYS A 61 -7.61 9.58 2.15
CA LYS A 61 -6.87 9.83 3.38
C LYS A 61 -7.34 8.96 4.55
N LYS A 62 -8.62 8.67 4.63
CA LYS A 62 -9.16 7.82 5.71
C LYS A 62 -8.61 6.41 5.64
N LEU A 63 -8.59 5.83 4.45
CA LEU A 63 -8.09 4.46 4.29
C LEU A 63 -6.58 4.40 4.50
N VAL A 64 -5.84 5.38 4.00
CA VAL A 64 -4.41 5.47 4.23
C VAL A 64 -4.12 5.57 5.72
N ARG A 65 -4.85 6.42 6.43
CA ARG A 65 -4.70 6.58 7.87
C ARG A 65 -4.97 5.27 8.60
N LYS A 66 -6.03 4.57 8.21
CA LYS A 66 -6.35 3.27 8.79
C LYS A 66 -5.20 2.28 8.60
N LEU A 67 -4.65 2.22 7.40
CA LEU A 67 -3.53 1.32 7.11
C LEU A 67 -2.26 1.66 7.88
N LEU A 68 -2.06 2.93 8.19
CA LEU A 68 -0.85 3.39 8.89
C LEU A 68 -0.99 3.42 10.42
N GLU A 69 -2.19 3.66 10.93
CA GLU A 69 -2.39 3.89 12.37
C GLU A 69 -3.04 2.73 13.11
N ASP A 70 -3.85 1.91 12.43
CA ASP A 70 -4.43 0.73 13.07
C ASP A 70 -3.31 -0.26 13.36
N LYS A 71 -3.25 -0.77 14.59
CA LYS A 71 -2.17 -1.66 15.02
C LYS A 71 -1.97 -2.86 14.12
N GLU A 72 -3.07 -3.53 13.78
CA GLU A 72 -3.01 -4.74 12.97
C GLU A 72 -2.60 -4.43 11.54
N TYR A 73 -3.25 -3.44 10.92
CA TYR A 73 -2.93 -3.09 9.54
C TYR A 73 -1.54 -2.49 9.40
N ALA A 74 -1.15 -1.66 10.36
CA ALA A 74 0.19 -1.07 10.35
C ALA A 74 1.28 -2.14 10.43
N ALA A 75 1.06 -3.18 11.21
CA ALA A 75 2.00 -4.29 11.33
C ALA A 75 2.15 -5.01 9.98
N TYR A 76 1.05 -5.25 9.29
CA TYR A 76 1.08 -5.88 7.98
C TYR A 76 1.76 -4.98 6.94
N VAL A 77 1.48 -3.68 6.98
CA VAL A 77 2.11 -2.73 6.06
C VAL A 77 3.63 -2.74 6.23
N LYS A 78 4.10 -2.74 7.48
CA LYS A 78 5.55 -2.80 7.76
C LYS A 78 6.16 -4.11 7.29
N GLU A 79 5.51 -5.22 7.58
CA GLU A 79 6.00 -6.54 7.18
C GLU A 79 6.12 -6.64 5.67
N TYR A 80 5.09 -6.25 4.93
CA TYR A 80 5.11 -6.33 3.48
C TYR A 80 6.04 -5.30 2.85
N SER A 81 6.22 -4.14 3.48
CA SER A 81 7.23 -3.18 3.03
C SER A 81 8.62 -3.81 3.03
N ILE A 82 8.97 -4.51 4.11
CA ILE A 82 10.25 -5.21 4.19
C ILE A 82 10.36 -6.28 3.11
N LYS A 83 9.32 -7.06 2.91
CA LYS A 83 9.32 -8.11 1.89
C LYS A 83 9.49 -7.56 0.47
N ILE A 84 8.86 -6.43 0.19
CA ILE A 84 9.02 -5.76 -1.10
C ILE A 84 10.46 -5.25 -1.25
N ILE A 85 11.00 -4.64 -0.21
CA ILE A 85 12.38 -4.14 -0.21
C ILE A 85 13.37 -5.27 -0.48
N ARG A 86 13.10 -6.45 0.06
CA ARG A 86 13.95 -7.63 -0.13
C ARG A 86 13.67 -8.39 -1.42
N ASN A 87 12.74 -7.90 -2.23
CA ASN A 87 12.35 -8.56 -3.49
C ASN A 87 11.69 -9.93 -3.27
N GLU A 88 11.10 -10.16 -2.12
CA GLU A 88 10.42 -11.42 -1.81
C GLU A 88 9.00 -11.46 -2.34
N VAL A 89 8.35 -10.30 -2.43
CA VAL A 89 7.01 -10.17 -3.01
C VAL A 89 6.93 -8.89 -3.81
N LYS A 90 5.96 -8.84 -4.73
CA LYS A 90 5.66 -7.63 -5.48
C LYS A 90 4.44 -6.93 -4.88
N ALA A 91 4.32 -5.63 -5.12
CA ALA A 91 3.19 -4.85 -4.61
C ALA A 91 1.84 -5.43 -5.03
N ASP A 92 1.76 -5.99 -6.24
CA ASP A 92 0.53 -6.62 -6.74
C ASP A 92 0.07 -7.79 -5.86
N GLU A 93 1.01 -8.58 -5.38
CA GLU A 93 0.73 -9.74 -4.53
C GLU A 93 0.20 -9.29 -3.17
N VAL A 94 0.74 -8.19 -2.65
CA VAL A 94 0.31 -7.61 -1.37
C VAL A 94 -1.12 -7.12 -1.48
N MET A 95 -1.52 -6.64 -2.64
CA MET A 95 -2.89 -6.17 -2.88
C MET A 95 -3.92 -7.24 -2.56
N CYS A 96 -3.69 -8.47 -3.01
CA CYS A 96 -4.62 -9.57 -2.77
C CYS A 96 -4.79 -9.85 -1.28
N PHE A 97 -3.71 -9.81 -0.53
CA PHE A 97 -3.76 -10.01 0.91
C PHE A 97 -4.63 -8.96 1.59
N PHE A 98 -4.39 -7.68 1.31
CA PHE A 98 -5.15 -6.60 1.92
C PHE A 98 -6.60 -6.55 1.44
N CYS A 99 -6.85 -6.93 0.20
CA CYS A 99 -8.21 -7.01 -0.31
C CYS A 99 -9.04 -8.00 0.52
N LYS A 100 -8.48 -9.17 0.78
CA LYS A 100 -9.14 -10.17 1.61
C LYS A 100 -9.29 -9.71 3.06
N LEU A 101 -8.29 -9.05 3.58
CA LEU A 101 -8.30 -8.57 4.96
C LEU A 101 -9.36 -7.52 5.21
N LEU A 102 -9.52 -6.59 4.26
CA LEU A 102 -10.43 -5.46 4.41
C LEU A 102 -11.86 -5.73 3.89
N TYR A 103 -11.99 -6.51 2.84
CA TYR A 103 -13.26 -6.68 2.14
C TYR A 103 -13.77 -8.13 2.09
N GLY A 104 -12.93 -9.06 2.41
CA GLY A 104 -13.30 -10.46 2.47
C GLY A 104 -13.82 -10.82 3.83
#